data_6ed7e06494e7068fddf8f95b6cc0a1cb
#
_entry.id   6ed7e06494e7068fddf8f95b6cc0a1cb
#
_cell.length_a   1.000
_cell.length_b   1.000
_cell.length_c   1.000
_cell.angle_alpha   90.00
_cell.angle_beta   90.00
_cell.angle_gamma   90.00
#
_symmetry.space_group_name_H-M   'P 1'
#
loop_
_entity.id
_entity.type
_entity.pdbx_description
1 polymer ?
#
loop_
_entity_poly.entity_id
_entity_poly.type
_entity_poly.pdbx_seq_one_letter_code
_entity_poly.pdbx_strand_id
1 'polypeptide(L)'
;MRAGGAADGGRPAPDGTAALLNEADHALLLDLMRTPTVGPLEAGQADAPPQLWQAQRLYAEAARAAGLRVVRHAAPDSAVLRRDDVPAVVRRAGRDPAFLAAQPSLVLRLGPKRPRRDTVMFNVHLDTVAGVQEAGFDGACFTGRGAVDAKGPAVALLAGVRAAAAAEEAVGREVSVLVQAVSGEEGGAMGTFGTRPLVEAGYVGRVNVFCEPTGLRHLPRATASMTARLTVAGEDAVDDRPGAGHNATVLLGFLAHHLAARFESHPARAGAVGAACVAGLHTGHAHNRVYGTGTLLVNIAYATTAEGAAAERALADTVADGLRAFTTRFAGTREYARTAADAATRTRLSWDKRGLPCLSGHGHSDPWAEDLLTAAGVPRHAETEPAFTCDALWLHGVPGTYTTVLGPGRLDANNAHAAGEFVSLADLEAFAARIRALVLAFAERRRPR
;
A
#
# COMPACT_ATOMS: atom_id res chain seq x y z
N MET A 1 9.77 37.19 22.11
CA MET A 1 8.32 37.40 21.89
C MET A 1 7.71 36.02 21.69
N ARG A 2 6.85 35.62 22.61
CA ARG A 2 6.15 34.32 22.60
C ARG A 2 4.87 34.51 21.79
N ALA A 3 4.63 33.65 20.80
CA ALA A 3 3.29 33.49 20.19
C ALA A 3 2.80 32.10 20.54
N GLY A 4 1.81 32.05 21.43
CA GLY A 4 1.09 30.84 21.77
C GLY A 4 0.06 30.52 20.69
N GLY A 5 0.15 29.33 20.09
CA GLY A 5 -0.91 28.75 19.27
C GLY A 5 -1.89 28.02 20.20
N ALA A 6 -3.14 28.47 20.19
CA ALA A 6 -4.22 27.85 20.92
C ALA A 6 -4.56 26.49 20.32
N ALA A 7 -4.58 25.43 21.18
CA ALA A 7 -5.17 24.17 20.86
C ALA A 7 -6.70 24.35 20.70
N ASP A 8 -7.21 24.02 19.54
CA ASP A 8 -8.64 23.98 19.27
C ASP A 8 -9.23 22.79 20.02
N GLY A 9 -9.96 23.08 21.09
CA GLY A 9 -10.60 22.11 21.95
C GLY A 9 -11.70 21.36 21.18
N GLY A 10 -11.50 20.05 20.99
CA GLY A 10 -12.45 19.15 20.36
C GLY A 10 -13.85 19.29 20.95
N ARG A 11 -14.81 19.72 20.15
CA ARG A 11 -16.23 19.68 20.49
C ARG A 11 -16.66 18.21 20.65
N PRO A 12 -17.41 17.86 21.71
CA PRO A 12 -18.05 16.57 21.81
C PRO A 12 -19.05 16.42 20.66
N ALA A 13 -19.14 15.20 20.11
CA ALA A 13 -20.10 14.86 19.05
C ALA A 13 -21.53 15.19 19.50
N PRO A 14 -22.36 15.78 18.65
CA PRO A 14 -23.78 15.94 18.91
C PRO A 14 -24.47 14.60 18.66
N ASP A 15 -25.38 14.29 19.57
CA ASP A 15 -26.36 13.21 19.54
C ASP A 15 -25.91 11.85 20.09
N GLY A 16 -26.65 11.40 21.14
CA GLY A 16 -26.53 10.14 21.86
C GLY A 16 -26.75 8.88 21.08
N THR A 17 -25.97 8.70 19.99
CA THR A 17 -25.83 7.41 19.28
C THR A 17 -24.92 6.53 20.11
N ALA A 18 -25.43 5.35 20.54
CA ALA A 18 -24.64 4.36 21.25
C ALA A 18 -23.36 4.03 20.44
N ALA A 19 -22.23 3.90 21.16
CA ALA A 19 -20.96 3.51 20.56
C ALA A 19 -21.10 2.20 19.78
N LEU A 20 -20.50 2.13 18.60
CA LEU A 20 -20.54 0.95 17.72
C LEU A 20 -19.43 -0.05 18.06
N LEU A 21 -18.27 0.46 18.51
CA LEU A 21 -17.19 -0.35 19.03
C LEU A 21 -17.43 -0.62 20.53
N ASN A 22 -17.37 -1.90 20.91
CA ASN A 22 -17.51 -2.33 22.30
C ASN A 22 -16.15 -2.77 22.87
N GLU A 23 -16.12 -3.16 24.16
CA GLU A 23 -14.90 -3.61 24.83
C GLU A 23 -14.22 -4.82 24.13
N ALA A 24 -15.00 -5.71 23.51
CA ALA A 24 -14.44 -6.84 22.76
C ALA A 24 -13.75 -6.38 21.46
N ASP A 25 -14.27 -5.34 20.82
CA ASP A 25 -13.63 -4.71 19.66
C ASP A 25 -12.31 -4.04 20.06
N HIS A 26 -12.28 -3.33 21.21
CA HIS A 26 -11.05 -2.72 21.76
C HIS A 26 -9.99 -3.80 22.07
N ALA A 27 -10.41 -4.89 22.73
CA ALA A 27 -9.52 -6.00 23.04
C ALA A 27 -8.96 -6.66 21.77
N LEU A 28 -9.82 -6.89 20.76
CA LEU A 28 -9.41 -7.43 19.46
C LEU A 28 -8.36 -6.54 18.80
N LEU A 29 -8.56 -5.23 18.78
CA LEU A 29 -7.60 -4.31 18.18
C LEU A 29 -6.24 -4.40 18.86
N LEU A 30 -6.21 -4.37 20.20
CA LEU A 30 -4.97 -4.51 20.96
C LEU A 30 -4.28 -5.86 20.71
N ASP A 31 -5.04 -6.95 20.63
CA ASP A 31 -4.50 -8.28 20.35
C ASP A 31 -3.93 -8.39 18.93
N LEU A 32 -4.62 -7.81 17.95
CA LEU A 32 -4.09 -7.73 16.57
C LEU A 32 -2.82 -6.88 16.51
N MET A 33 -2.76 -5.75 17.21
CA MET A 33 -1.58 -4.87 17.23
C MET A 33 -0.39 -5.54 17.92
N ARG A 34 -0.62 -6.33 18.98
CA ARG A 34 0.42 -7.12 19.68
C ARG A 34 0.89 -8.32 18.88
N THR A 35 0.07 -8.83 17.96
CA THR A 35 0.43 -9.95 17.10
C THR A 35 1.41 -9.46 16.02
N PRO A 36 2.65 -10.01 15.95
CA PRO A 36 3.62 -9.61 14.94
C PRO A 36 3.13 -9.96 13.53
N THR A 37 3.00 -8.97 12.67
CA THR A 37 2.53 -9.15 11.29
C THR A 37 3.35 -8.38 10.27
N VAL A 38 4.57 -7.97 10.62
CA VAL A 38 5.52 -7.42 9.64
C VAL A 38 5.69 -8.39 8.50
N GLY A 39 5.38 -7.94 7.28
CA GLY A 39 5.46 -8.80 6.09
C GLY A 39 6.89 -9.28 5.84
N PRO A 40 7.11 -10.51 5.30
CA PRO A 40 8.47 -11.03 5.08
C PRO A 40 9.34 -10.20 4.13
N LEU A 41 8.76 -9.28 3.35
CA LEU A 41 9.50 -8.36 2.49
C LEU A 41 9.98 -7.10 3.23
N GLU A 42 9.37 -6.80 4.38
CA GLU A 42 9.70 -5.68 5.25
C GLU A 42 10.57 -6.10 6.45
N ALA A 43 10.38 -7.35 6.90
CA ALA A 43 11.03 -7.86 8.09
C ALA A 43 12.57 -7.81 7.99
N GLY A 44 13.21 -7.22 8.99
CA GLY A 44 14.64 -7.29 9.22
C GLY A 44 15.02 -8.50 10.09
N GLN A 45 16.34 -8.68 10.32
CA GLN A 45 16.84 -9.80 11.16
C GLN A 45 16.38 -9.73 12.63
N ALA A 46 16.01 -8.54 13.10
CA ALA A 46 15.57 -8.30 14.48
C ALA A 46 14.05 -8.46 14.67
N ASP A 47 13.27 -8.57 13.58
CA ASP A 47 11.83 -8.69 13.66
C ASP A 47 11.41 -10.12 14.02
N ALA A 48 10.33 -10.23 14.81
CA ALA A 48 9.74 -11.53 15.11
C ALA A 48 9.13 -12.15 13.84
N PRO A 49 9.15 -13.48 13.68
CA PRO A 49 8.49 -14.14 12.56
C PRO A 49 7.01 -13.71 12.42
N PRO A 50 6.52 -13.42 11.21
CA PRO A 50 5.16 -12.96 11.01
C PRO A 50 4.12 -14.02 11.40
N GLN A 51 3.13 -13.61 12.19
CA GLN A 51 2.04 -14.46 12.68
C GLN A 51 0.72 -14.12 11.97
N LEU A 52 0.76 -13.93 10.66
CA LEU A 52 -0.41 -13.53 9.85
C LEU A 52 -1.56 -14.54 9.94
N TRP A 53 -1.27 -15.84 10.00
CA TRP A 53 -2.29 -16.87 10.25
C TRP A 53 -3.00 -16.69 11.58
N GLN A 54 -2.28 -16.29 12.63
CA GLN A 54 -2.86 -16.04 13.95
C GLN A 54 -3.72 -14.78 13.92
N ALA A 55 -3.21 -13.67 13.36
CA ALA A 55 -3.97 -12.44 13.24
C ALA A 55 -5.28 -12.66 12.47
N GLN A 56 -5.22 -13.39 11.35
CA GLN A 56 -6.43 -13.68 10.55
C GLN A 56 -7.39 -14.65 11.28
N ARG A 57 -6.91 -15.55 12.13
CA ARG A 57 -7.78 -16.39 12.97
C ARG A 57 -8.50 -15.55 14.04
N LEU A 58 -7.79 -14.68 14.76
CA LEU A 58 -8.40 -13.75 15.72
C LEU A 58 -9.49 -12.92 15.05
N TYR A 59 -9.18 -12.36 13.89
CA TYR A 59 -10.13 -11.57 13.11
C TYR A 59 -11.34 -12.39 12.63
N ALA A 60 -11.12 -13.63 12.18
CA ALA A 60 -12.18 -14.54 11.76
C ALA A 60 -13.12 -14.95 12.93
N GLU A 61 -12.60 -15.11 14.13
CA GLU A 61 -13.39 -15.39 15.32
C GLU A 61 -14.30 -14.22 15.68
N ALA A 62 -13.78 -13.02 15.72
CA ALA A 62 -14.58 -11.81 15.93
C ALA A 62 -15.62 -11.61 14.81
N ALA A 63 -15.25 -11.86 13.57
CA ALA A 63 -16.16 -11.79 12.44
C ALA A 63 -17.34 -12.78 12.55
N ARG A 64 -17.12 -13.99 13.08
CA ARG A 64 -18.20 -14.97 13.33
C ARG A 64 -19.19 -14.43 14.37
N ALA A 65 -18.71 -13.75 15.42
CA ALA A 65 -19.59 -13.13 16.40
C ALA A 65 -20.44 -11.99 15.78
N ALA A 66 -19.95 -11.37 14.70
CA ALA A 66 -20.70 -10.42 13.88
C ALA A 66 -21.57 -11.06 12.78
N GLY A 67 -21.70 -12.40 12.76
CA GLY A 67 -22.53 -13.14 11.81
C GLY A 67 -21.86 -13.48 10.47
N LEU A 68 -20.59 -13.12 10.26
CA LEU A 68 -19.87 -13.48 9.06
C LEU A 68 -19.33 -14.93 9.15
N ARG A 69 -19.24 -15.58 8.01
CA ARG A 69 -18.66 -16.92 7.90
C ARG A 69 -17.38 -16.89 7.05
N VAL A 70 -16.44 -17.74 7.37
CA VAL A 70 -15.24 -17.95 6.55
C VAL A 70 -15.63 -18.64 5.25
N VAL A 71 -15.28 -18.04 4.12
CA VAL A 71 -15.47 -18.58 2.77
C VAL A 71 -14.16 -19.16 2.23
N ARG A 72 -13.05 -18.53 2.57
CA ARG A 72 -11.71 -18.95 2.22
C ARG A 72 -10.74 -18.48 3.32
N HIS A 73 -9.78 -19.35 3.67
CA HIS A 73 -8.63 -19.00 4.48
C HIS A 73 -7.47 -19.86 4.03
N ALA A 74 -6.60 -19.34 3.21
CA ALA A 74 -5.54 -20.11 2.57
C ALA A 74 -4.35 -19.22 2.18
N ALA A 75 -3.17 -19.81 2.16
CA ALA A 75 -2.01 -19.22 1.51
C ALA A 75 -2.25 -19.08 -0.01
N PRO A 76 -1.55 -18.15 -0.68
CA PRO A 76 -1.62 -18.01 -2.13
C PRO A 76 -1.03 -19.23 -2.85
N ASP A 77 -1.55 -19.51 -4.05
CA ASP A 77 -0.96 -20.50 -4.94
C ASP A 77 0.38 -20.01 -5.50
N SER A 78 1.39 -20.88 -5.55
CA SER A 78 2.71 -20.54 -6.11
C SER A 78 2.67 -20.15 -7.60
N ALA A 79 1.59 -20.46 -8.30
CA ALA A 79 1.36 -20.04 -9.67
C ALA A 79 1.42 -18.51 -9.86
N VAL A 80 1.09 -17.74 -8.79
CA VAL A 80 1.19 -16.28 -8.83
C VAL A 80 2.60 -15.80 -9.17
N LEU A 81 3.64 -16.54 -8.77
CA LEU A 81 5.04 -16.17 -8.99
C LEU A 81 5.51 -16.31 -10.45
N ARG A 82 4.77 -17.06 -11.29
CA ARG A 82 5.14 -17.31 -12.69
C ARG A 82 4.75 -16.18 -13.64
N ARG A 83 4.06 -15.16 -13.13
CA ARG A 83 3.58 -14.03 -13.94
C ARG A 83 4.70 -13.01 -14.15
N ASP A 84 4.76 -12.43 -15.32
CA ASP A 84 5.80 -11.45 -15.69
C ASP A 84 5.64 -10.11 -14.96
N ASP A 85 4.42 -9.79 -14.57
CA ASP A 85 4.04 -8.54 -13.89
C ASP A 85 4.17 -8.59 -12.35
N VAL A 86 4.62 -9.72 -11.79
CA VAL A 86 4.93 -9.84 -10.36
C VAL A 86 6.25 -9.13 -10.05
N PRO A 87 6.32 -8.29 -9.01
CA PRO A 87 7.55 -7.62 -8.60
C PRO A 87 8.73 -8.59 -8.41
N ALA A 88 9.91 -8.19 -8.84
CA ALA A 88 11.10 -9.04 -8.75
C ALA A 88 11.46 -9.40 -7.30
N VAL A 89 11.14 -8.53 -6.33
CA VAL A 89 11.33 -8.80 -4.91
C VAL A 89 10.47 -9.97 -4.46
N VAL A 90 9.21 -10.03 -4.88
CA VAL A 90 8.28 -11.14 -4.59
C VAL A 90 8.76 -12.43 -5.24
N ARG A 91 9.17 -12.39 -6.52
CA ARG A 91 9.70 -13.57 -7.21
C ARG A 91 10.99 -14.11 -6.57
N ARG A 92 11.85 -13.23 -6.06
CA ARG A 92 13.07 -13.65 -5.34
C ARG A 92 12.73 -14.29 -4.00
N ALA A 93 11.88 -13.65 -3.20
CA ALA A 93 11.45 -14.17 -1.92
C ALA A 93 10.68 -15.49 -2.04
N GLY A 94 9.83 -15.60 -3.07
CA GLY A 94 9.04 -16.78 -3.37
C GLY A 94 9.83 -18.00 -3.86
N ARG A 95 11.16 -17.93 -3.99
CA ARG A 95 12.03 -19.12 -4.15
C ARG A 95 12.05 -19.98 -2.89
N ASP A 96 11.79 -19.36 -1.74
CA ASP A 96 11.52 -20.07 -0.51
C ASP A 96 10.01 -20.37 -0.43
N PRO A 97 9.60 -21.65 -0.40
CA PRO A 97 8.20 -22.03 -0.25
C PRO A 97 7.55 -21.49 1.03
N ALA A 98 8.31 -21.27 2.09
CA ALA A 98 7.84 -20.72 3.35
C ALA A 98 7.33 -19.27 3.19
N PHE A 99 7.86 -18.52 2.23
CA PHE A 99 7.47 -17.15 1.97
C PHE A 99 5.96 -16.98 1.71
N LEU A 100 5.41 -17.71 0.74
CA LEU A 100 3.97 -17.66 0.46
C LEU A 100 3.15 -18.38 1.54
N ALA A 101 3.66 -19.48 2.09
CA ALA A 101 2.98 -20.24 3.12
C ALA A 101 2.72 -19.42 4.40
N ALA A 102 3.58 -18.45 4.70
CA ALA A 102 3.44 -17.55 5.84
C ALA A 102 2.40 -16.42 5.63
N GLN A 103 1.86 -16.26 4.42
CA GLN A 103 1.06 -15.07 4.02
C GLN A 103 -0.35 -15.46 3.53
N PRO A 104 -1.24 -15.91 4.43
CA PRO A 104 -2.59 -16.29 4.08
C PRO A 104 -3.43 -15.09 3.67
N SER A 105 -4.55 -15.36 2.98
CA SER A 105 -5.64 -14.42 2.78
C SER A 105 -6.95 -15.03 3.22
N LEU A 106 -7.73 -14.25 3.96
CA LEU A 106 -9.01 -14.61 4.54
C LEU A 106 -10.14 -13.92 3.76
N VAL A 107 -11.17 -14.66 3.38
CA VAL A 107 -12.41 -14.12 2.84
C VAL A 107 -13.56 -14.49 3.75
N LEU A 108 -14.28 -13.48 4.21
CA LEU A 108 -15.45 -13.61 5.06
C LEU A 108 -16.69 -13.18 4.27
N ARG A 109 -17.85 -13.73 4.63
CA ARG A 109 -19.12 -13.34 4.02
C ARG A 109 -20.24 -13.30 5.05
N LEU A 110 -21.00 -12.21 5.03
CA LEU A 110 -22.31 -12.14 5.65
C LEU A 110 -23.39 -12.50 4.61
N GLY A 111 -24.25 -13.46 4.96
CA GLY A 111 -25.30 -13.96 4.08
C GLY A 111 -24.87 -14.98 3.02
N PRO A 112 -25.79 -15.35 2.10
CA PRO A 112 -25.51 -16.29 1.02
C PRO A 112 -24.63 -15.65 -0.06
N LYS A 113 -24.10 -16.47 -0.99
CA LYS A 113 -23.49 -15.96 -2.21
C LYS A 113 -24.55 -15.31 -3.08
N ARG A 114 -24.38 -14.04 -3.38
CA ARG A 114 -25.24 -13.24 -4.25
C ARG A 114 -24.50 -12.83 -5.52
N PRO A 115 -25.22 -12.48 -6.60
CA PRO A 115 -24.61 -11.83 -7.75
C PRO A 115 -23.84 -10.58 -7.33
N ARG A 116 -22.83 -10.20 -8.13
CA ARG A 116 -22.00 -9.02 -7.87
C ARG A 116 -22.82 -7.76 -7.60
N ARG A 117 -23.88 -7.53 -8.37
CA ARG A 117 -24.76 -6.37 -8.20
C ARG A 117 -25.38 -6.25 -6.80
N ASP A 118 -25.57 -7.37 -6.10
CA ASP A 118 -26.19 -7.46 -4.77
C ASP A 118 -25.15 -7.73 -3.67
N THR A 119 -23.88 -7.44 -3.96
CA THR A 119 -22.73 -7.63 -3.06
C THR A 119 -21.97 -6.33 -2.90
N VAL A 120 -21.66 -5.97 -1.65
CA VAL A 120 -20.65 -4.96 -1.31
C VAL A 120 -19.42 -5.69 -0.77
N MET A 121 -18.22 -5.25 -1.18
CA MET A 121 -16.95 -5.83 -0.75
C MET A 121 -16.11 -4.79 -0.02
N PHE A 122 -15.50 -5.21 1.08
CA PHE A 122 -14.51 -4.47 1.83
C PHE A 122 -13.19 -5.23 1.82
N ASN A 123 -12.08 -4.51 1.66
CA ASN A 123 -10.74 -5.05 1.74
C ASN A 123 -9.99 -4.36 2.88
N VAL A 124 -9.30 -5.15 3.68
CA VAL A 124 -8.36 -4.70 4.72
C VAL A 124 -7.11 -5.56 4.64
N HIS A 125 -5.94 -5.01 4.92
CA HIS A 125 -4.74 -5.81 5.13
C HIS A 125 -4.44 -5.94 6.64
N LEU A 126 -3.78 -7.05 7.03
CA LEU A 126 -3.37 -7.30 8.40
C LEU A 126 -1.85 -7.38 8.55
N ASP A 127 -1.11 -7.40 7.45
CA ASP A 127 0.33 -7.16 7.46
C ASP A 127 0.64 -5.69 7.73
N THR A 128 1.85 -5.42 8.18
CA THR A 128 2.32 -4.08 8.51
C THR A 128 3.74 -3.89 8.01
N VAL A 129 4.15 -2.64 7.85
CA VAL A 129 5.56 -2.29 7.68
C VAL A 129 6.39 -2.64 8.93
N ALA A 130 7.73 -2.66 8.77
CA ALA A 130 8.66 -2.87 9.86
C ALA A 130 8.57 -1.79 10.95
N GLY A 131 9.11 -2.09 12.11
CA GLY A 131 9.17 -1.22 13.27
C GLY A 131 8.17 -1.64 14.34
N VAL A 132 8.72 -2.22 15.43
CA VAL A 132 7.93 -2.63 16.59
C VAL A 132 7.57 -1.40 17.40
N GLN A 133 6.28 -1.28 17.77
CA GLN A 133 5.77 -0.27 18.69
C GLN A 133 4.87 -0.94 19.71
N GLU A 134 4.97 -0.54 20.97
CA GLU A 134 4.11 -1.07 22.02
C GLU A 134 2.65 -0.68 21.74
N ALA A 135 1.77 -1.66 21.78
CA ALA A 135 0.34 -1.44 21.61
C ALA A 135 -0.30 -0.96 22.90
N GLY A 136 -0.95 0.20 22.83
CA GLY A 136 -1.62 0.82 23.97
C GLY A 136 -2.98 1.42 23.62
N PHE A 137 -3.79 1.64 24.68
CA PHE A 137 -5.03 2.39 24.59
C PHE A 137 -5.19 3.22 25.87
N ASP A 138 -5.36 4.52 25.72
CA ASP A 138 -5.46 5.48 26.83
C ASP A 138 -6.90 5.92 27.13
N GLY A 139 -7.88 5.29 26.48
CA GLY A 139 -9.30 5.66 26.56
C GLY A 139 -9.77 6.56 25.40
N ALA A 140 -8.84 7.19 24.67
CA ALA A 140 -9.14 8.07 23.54
C ALA A 140 -8.44 7.64 22.26
N CYS A 141 -7.20 7.14 22.34
CA CYS A 141 -6.38 6.76 21.22
C CYS A 141 -5.78 5.36 21.38
N PHE A 142 -5.78 4.61 20.30
CA PHE A 142 -4.96 3.41 20.16
C PHE A 142 -3.61 3.81 19.58
N THR A 143 -2.53 3.37 20.19
CA THR A 143 -1.15 3.66 19.77
C THR A 143 -0.41 2.37 19.49
N GLY A 144 0.40 2.34 18.44
CA GLY A 144 1.20 1.18 18.04
C GLY A 144 1.09 0.85 16.56
N ARG A 145 1.95 -0.05 16.07
CA ARG A 145 2.03 -0.43 14.67
C ARG A 145 0.72 -1.09 14.20
N GLY A 146 0.17 -0.60 13.08
CA GLY A 146 -1.10 -1.05 12.53
C GLY A 146 -2.33 -0.36 13.13
N ALA A 147 -2.16 0.62 14.04
CA ALA A 147 -3.27 1.32 14.65
C ALA A 147 -4.16 1.98 13.60
N VAL A 148 -3.58 2.73 12.67
CA VAL A 148 -4.28 3.39 11.57
C VAL A 148 -4.18 2.60 10.27
N ASP A 149 -3.10 1.83 10.07
CA ASP A 149 -2.76 1.18 8.79
C ASP A 149 -2.44 -0.32 8.99
N ALA A 150 -3.44 -1.24 8.89
CA ALA A 150 -4.88 -0.99 8.78
C ALA A 150 -5.69 -1.87 9.76
N LYS A 151 -5.09 -2.26 10.95
CA LYS A 151 -5.75 -3.13 11.95
C LYS A 151 -6.93 -2.42 12.62
N GLY A 152 -6.78 -1.12 12.93
CA GLY A 152 -7.88 -0.29 13.46
C GLY A 152 -9.07 -0.23 12.49
N PRO A 153 -8.86 0.17 11.22
CA PRO A 153 -9.90 0.10 10.18
C PRO A 153 -10.54 -1.30 10.07
N ALA A 154 -9.76 -2.38 10.17
CA ALA A 154 -10.27 -3.75 10.10
C ALA A 154 -11.27 -4.04 11.23
N VAL A 155 -10.98 -3.63 12.45
CA VAL A 155 -11.89 -3.84 13.61
C VAL A 155 -13.12 -2.96 13.50
N ALA A 156 -12.96 -1.68 13.16
CA ALA A 156 -14.07 -0.76 12.99
C ALA A 156 -15.02 -1.17 11.85
N LEU A 157 -14.48 -1.80 10.79
CA LEU A 157 -15.27 -2.42 9.71
C LEU A 157 -16.21 -3.49 10.26
N LEU A 158 -15.74 -4.41 11.11
CA LEU A 158 -16.59 -5.46 11.69
C LEU A 158 -17.70 -4.85 12.56
N ALA A 159 -17.39 -3.84 13.36
CA ALA A 159 -18.37 -3.13 14.17
C ALA A 159 -19.47 -2.49 13.31
N GLY A 160 -19.09 -1.82 12.22
CA GLY A 160 -20.03 -1.20 11.28
C GLY A 160 -20.91 -2.22 10.55
N VAL A 161 -20.33 -3.34 10.10
CA VAL A 161 -21.10 -4.43 9.44
C VAL A 161 -22.06 -5.10 10.43
N ARG A 162 -21.61 -5.37 11.66
CA ARG A 162 -22.46 -5.91 12.75
C ARG A 162 -23.64 -5.00 13.02
N ALA A 163 -23.40 -3.70 13.15
CA ALA A 163 -24.44 -2.71 13.41
C ALA A 163 -25.43 -2.57 12.23
N ALA A 164 -24.97 -2.71 10.99
CA ALA A 164 -25.85 -2.70 9.83
C ALA A 164 -26.75 -3.95 9.78
N ALA A 165 -26.18 -5.14 10.04
CA ALA A 165 -26.94 -6.39 10.08
C ALA A 165 -27.98 -6.43 11.21
N ALA A 166 -27.68 -5.82 12.36
CA ALA A 166 -28.63 -5.70 13.46
C ALA A 166 -29.78 -4.72 13.18
N ALA A 167 -29.54 -3.71 12.35
CA ALA A 167 -30.52 -2.67 12.03
C ALA A 167 -31.45 -3.05 10.87
N GLU A 168 -31.03 -3.93 9.95
CA GLU A 168 -31.74 -4.21 8.72
C GLU A 168 -31.59 -5.67 8.29
N GLU A 169 -32.68 -6.44 8.32
CA GLU A 169 -32.71 -7.87 7.99
C GLU A 169 -32.28 -8.18 6.52
N ALA A 170 -32.50 -7.26 5.61
CA ALA A 170 -32.07 -7.40 4.22
C ALA A 170 -30.54 -7.53 4.09
N VAL A 171 -29.79 -6.97 5.05
CA VAL A 171 -28.34 -7.12 5.16
C VAL A 171 -28.02 -8.56 5.61
N GLY A 172 -27.35 -9.29 4.75
CA GLY A 172 -27.06 -10.72 4.98
C GLY A 172 -28.17 -11.67 4.48
N ARG A 173 -29.30 -11.16 4.03
CA ARG A 173 -30.38 -11.96 3.43
C ARG A 173 -30.59 -11.64 1.96
N GLU A 174 -30.80 -10.39 1.61
CA GLU A 174 -31.02 -9.94 0.21
C GLU A 174 -29.71 -9.43 -0.41
N VAL A 175 -28.90 -8.74 0.37
CA VAL A 175 -27.55 -8.29 -0.02
C VAL A 175 -26.50 -9.03 0.76
N SER A 176 -25.37 -9.30 0.10
CA SER A 176 -24.20 -9.96 0.70
C SER A 176 -23.10 -8.95 0.99
N VAL A 177 -22.45 -9.11 2.15
CA VAL A 177 -21.20 -8.37 2.47
C VAL A 177 -20.05 -9.35 2.38
N LEU A 178 -19.02 -8.98 1.59
CA LEU A 178 -17.73 -9.66 1.54
C LEU A 178 -16.70 -8.83 2.28
N VAL A 179 -15.84 -9.51 3.05
CA VAL A 179 -14.65 -8.90 3.63
C VAL A 179 -13.44 -9.74 3.22
N GLN A 180 -12.48 -9.10 2.61
CA GLN A 180 -11.16 -9.67 2.36
C GLN A 180 -10.21 -9.12 3.43
N ALA A 181 -9.58 -9.99 4.23
CA ALA A 181 -8.48 -9.65 5.12
C ALA A 181 -7.23 -10.30 4.56
N VAL A 182 -6.38 -9.50 3.95
CA VAL A 182 -5.27 -9.96 3.12
C VAL A 182 -3.91 -9.84 3.83
N SER A 183 -2.90 -10.43 3.23
CA SER A 183 -1.49 -10.24 3.50
C SER A 183 -0.80 -9.78 2.22
N GLY A 184 0.33 -9.07 2.35
CA GLY A 184 1.16 -8.66 1.23
C GLY A 184 0.62 -7.43 0.50
N GLU A 185 -0.01 -6.52 1.21
CA GLU A 185 -0.21 -5.15 0.78
C GLU A 185 1.12 -4.41 0.85
N GLU A 186 1.78 -4.50 1.98
CA GLU A 186 3.02 -3.83 2.33
C GLU A 186 4.28 -4.44 1.68
N GLY A 187 5.44 -3.79 1.90
CA GLY A 187 6.75 -4.31 1.48
C GLY A 187 6.98 -4.35 -0.03
N GLY A 188 6.20 -3.60 -0.80
CA GLY A 188 6.31 -3.57 -2.26
C GLY A 188 5.76 -4.82 -2.94
N ALA A 189 5.03 -5.68 -2.21
CA ALA A 189 4.29 -6.80 -2.77
C ALA A 189 3.06 -6.33 -3.55
N MET A 190 2.47 -5.19 -3.14
CA MET A 190 1.38 -4.54 -3.85
C MET A 190 0.19 -5.48 -4.11
N GLY A 191 -0.21 -6.29 -3.11
CA GLY A 191 -1.32 -7.23 -3.24
C GLY A 191 -1.20 -8.30 -4.32
N THR A 192 -0.01 -8.47 -4.93
CA THR A 192 0.17 -9.40 -6.06
C THR A 192 -0.15 -10.85 -5.73
N PHE A 193 -0.01 -11.23 -4.48
CA PHE A 193 -0.35 -12.58 -3.99
C PHE A 193 -1.48 -12.58 -2.95
N GLY A 194 -1.86 -11.43 -2.40
CA GLY A 194 -2.98 -11.24 -1.47
C GLY A 194 -4.28 -10.90 -2.19
N THR A 195 -4.49 -9.62 -2.49
CA THR A 195 -5.72 -9.07 -3.07
C THR A 195 -5.97 -9.53 -4.49
N ARG A 196 -4.96 -9.47 -5.38
CA ARG A 196 -5.11 -9.79 -6.80
C ARG A 196 -5.72 -11.17 -7.06
N PRO A 197 -5.23 -12.29 -6.48
CA PRO A 197 -5.83 -13.60 -6.69
C PRO A 197 -7.28 -13.69 -6.24
N LEU A 198 -7.67 -12.93 -5.20
CA LEU A 198 -9.06 -12.89 -4.74
C LEU A 198 -9.97 -12.15 -5.71
N VAL A 199 -9.49 -11.03 -6.29
CA VAL A 199 -10.20 -10.29 -7.34
C VAL A 199 -10.37 -11.16 -8.58
N GLU A 200 -9.33 -11.84 -9.04
CA GLU A 200 -9.36 -12.76 -10.18
C GLU A 200 -10.27 -13.98 -9.93
N ALA A 201 -10.38 -14.45 -8.70
CA ALA A 201 -11.33 -15.49 -8.29
C ALA A 201 -12.79 -14.99 -8.14
N GLY A 202 -13.04 -13.70 -8.38
CA GLY A 202 -14.37 -13.11 -8.38
C GLY A 202 -14.92 -12.75 -6.99
N TYR A 203 -14.07 -12.64 -5.97
CA TYR A 203 -14.48 -12.14 -4.66
C TYR A 203 -14.61 -10.61 -4.68
N VAL A 204 -15.49 -10.09 -5.53
CA VAL A 204 -15.72 -8.66 -5.74
C VAL A 204 -17.20 -8.33 -5.64
N GLY A 205 -17.50 -7.09 -5.28
CA GLY A 205 -18.85 -6.54 -5.18
C GLY A 205 -19.19 -5.56 -6.31
N ARG A 206 -20.41 -5.05 -6.30
CA ARG A 206 -20.84 -3.88 -7.10
C ARG A 206 -20.10 -2.62 -6.62
N VAL A 207 -19.95 -2.50 -5.31
CA VAL A 207 -19.15 -1.48 -4.65
C VAL A 207 -18.04 -2.19 -3.88
N ASN A 208 -16.80 -1.74 -4.05
CA ASN A 208 -15.62 -2.26 -3.41
C ASN A 208 -14.93 -1.13 -2.65
N VAL A 209 -14.71 -1.32 -1.36
CA VAL A 209 -14.11 -0.34 -0.46
C VAL A 209 -12.81 -0.91 0.10
N PHE A 210 -11.70 -0.23 -0.15
CA PHE A 210 -10.40 -0.51 0.44
C PHE A 210 -10.24 0.37 1.67
N CYS A 211 -10.02 -0.24 2.83
CA CYS A 211 -10.12 0.43 4.11
C CYS A 211 -8.77 1.01 4.54
N GLU A 212 -8.35 2.06 3.85
CA GLU A 212 -7.09 2.78 4.05
C GLU A 212 -7.32 4.21 4.57
N PRO A 213 -6.33 4.85 5.22
CA PRO A 213 -6.49 6.16 5.87
C PRO A 213 -6.75 7.31 4.88
N THR A 214 -8.00 7.77 4.77
CA THR A 214 -8.43 8.84 3.85
C THR A 214 -9.15 10.00 4.55
N GLY A 215 -9.13 10.06 5.88
CA GLY A 215 -9.85 11.09 6.64
C GLY A 215 -11.38 10.98 6.47
N LEU A 216 -11.91 9.76 6.37
CA LEU A 216 -13.34 9.46 6.20
C LEU A 216 -13.95 10.02 4.90
N ARG A 217 -13.14 10.22 3.88
CA ARG A 217 -13.55 10.69 2.56
C ARG A 217 -13.29 9.59 1.54
N HIS A 218 -14.24 9.31 0.65
CA HIS A 218 -14.02 8.30 -0.37
C HIS A 218 -13.09 8.83 -1.48
N LEU A 219 -12.10 8.02 -1.83
CA LEU A 219 -11.08 8.31 -2.82
C LEU A 219 -11.16 7.27 -3.96
N PRO A 220 -11.83 7.56 -5.10
CA PRO A 220 -12.03 6.59 -6.18
C PRO A 220 -10.82 6.50 -7.12
N ARG A 221 -9.63 6.66 -6.59
CA ARG A 221 -8.36 6.58 -7.32
C ARG A 221 -7.26 6.06 -6.40
N ALA A 222 -6.33 5.28 -6.98
CA ALA A 222 -5.11 4.86 -6.33
C ALA A 222 -3.97 4.94 -7.35
N THR A 223 -2.82 5.46 -6.91
CA THR A 223 -1.60 5.48 -7.71
C THR A 223 -0.98 4.09 -7.78
N ALA A 224 -0.05 3.90 -8.70
CA ALA A 224 0.86 2.79 -8.68
C ALA A 224 2.30 3.30 -8.59
N SER A 225 3.23 2.39 -8.40
CA SER A 225 4.65 2.74 -8.39
C SER A 225 5.48 1.71 -9.13
N MET A 226 6.63 2.17 -9.64
CA MET A 226 7.66 1.32 -10.21
C MET A 226 8.98 1.52 -9.48
N THR A 227 9.81 0.49 -9.45
CA THR A 227 11.14 0.55 -8.85
C THR A 227 12.18 0.14 -9.86
N ALA A 228 13.01 1.09 -10.25
CA ALA A 228 14.16 0.86 -11.10
C ALA A 228 15.39 0.51 -10.28
N ARG A 229 16.24 -0.33 -10.84
CA ARG A 229 17.53 -0.73 -10.29
C ARG A 229 18.63 -0.46 -11.32
N LEU A 230 19.55 0.43 -10.99
CA LEU A 230 20.80 0.59 -11.70
C LEU A 230 21.86 -0.27 -11.02
N THR A 231 22.51 -1.15 -11.77
CA THR A 231 23.58 -2.01 -11.27
C THR A 231 24.85 -1.72 -12.03
N VAL A 232 25.94 -1.45 -11.31
CA VAL A 232 27.29 -1.40 -11.87
C VAL A 232 27.97 -2.72 -11.57
N ALA A 233 28.56 -3.35 -12.61
CA ALA A 233 29.31 -4.61 -12.51
C ALA A 233 30.70 -4.43 -13.10
N GLY A 234 31.57 -3.86 -12.32
CA GLY A 234 32.99 -3.61 -12.62
C GLY A 234 33.93 -4.44 -11.76
N GLU A 235 35.20 -4.11 -11.80
CA GLU A 235 36.28 -4.77 -11.09
C GLU A 235 36.73 -3.92 -9.87
N ASP A 236 36.96 -4.58 -8.75
CA ASP A 236 37.50 -3.95 -7.54
C ASP A 236 38.96 -3.53 -7.73
N ALA A 237 39.42 -2.59 -6.91
CA ALA A 237 40.82 -2.23 -6.78
C ALA A 237 41.21 -1.89 -5.32
N VAL A 238 42.49 -1.81 -5.05
CA VAL A 238 43.02 -1.27 -3.78
C VAL A 238 43.04 0.26 -3.87
N ASP A 239 42.95 0.91 -2.74
CA ASP A 239 42.95 2.38 -2.63
C ASP A 239 44.28 3.03 -3.10
N ASP A 240 45.43 2.34 -2.98
CA ASP A 240 46.74 2.80 -3.51
C ASP A 240 46.76 2.88 -5.06
N ARG A 241 45.86 2.17 -5.77
CA ARG A 241 45.75 2.15 -7.22
C ARG A 241 44.29 2.28 -7.67
N PRO A 242 43.62 3.39 -7.33
CA PRO A 242 42.17 3.52 -7.53
C PRO A 242 41.75 3.45 -9.03
N GLY A 243 42.62 3.82 -9.94
CA GLY A 243 42.39 3.73 -11.38
C GLY A 243 42.57 2.32 -11.99
N ALA A 244 43.03 1.33 -11.21
CA ALA A 244 43.18 -0.04 -11.70
C ALA A 244 41.87 -0.79 -11.83
N GLY A 245 40.82 -0.38 -11.11
CA GLY A 245 39.47 -0.94 -11.16
C GLY A 245 38.42 0.06 -11.60
N HIS A 246 37.17 -0.27 -11.32
CA HIS A 246 36.03 0.60 -11.56
C HIS A 246 35.53 1.15 -10.21
N ASN A 247 35.21 2.43 -10.17
CA ASN A 247 34.67 3.04 -8.97
C ASN A 247 33.14 3.17 -9.05
N ALA A 248 32.43 2.10 -8.68
CA ALA A 248 30.96 2.08 -8.67
C ALA A 248 30.38 3.11 -7.72
N THR A 249 31.05 3.42 -6.61
CA THR A 249 30.58 4.42 -5.63
C THR A 249 30.49 5.81 -6.26
N VAL A 250 31.54 6.23 -6.97
CA VAL A 250 31.56 7.54 -7.62
C VAL A 250 30.60 7.58 -8.82
N LEU A 251 30.54 6.53 -9.63
CA LEU A 251 29.62 6.45 -10.77
C LEU A 251 28.16 6.50 -10.33
N LEU A 252 27.76 5.66 -9.37
CA LEU A 252 26.38 5.62 -8.88
C LEU A 252 26.00 6.88 -8.08
N GLY A 253 26.94 7.46 -7.33
CA GLY A 253 26.75 8.75 -6.65
C GLY A 253 26.49 9.90 -7.65
N PHE A 254 27.26 9.91 -8.74
CA PHE A 254 27.04 10.88 -9.83
C PHE A 254 25.68 10.68 -10.50
N LEU A 255 25.31 9.42 -10.80
CA LEU A 255 23.99 9.11 -11.38
C LEU A 255 22.84 9.45 -10.45
N ALA A 256 22.99 9.23 -9.14
CA ALA A 256 22.00 9.62 -8.15
C ALA A 256 21.77 11.14 -8.14
N HIS A 257 22.86 11.92 -8.13
CA HIS A 257 22.80 13.37 -8.25
C HIS A 257 22.17 13.81 -9.58
N HIS A 258 22.60 13.21 -10.69
CA HIS A 258 22.12 13.56 -12.03
C HIS A 258 20.60 13.29 -12.16
N LEU A 259 20.11 12.13 -11.67
CA LEU A 259 18.71 11.80 -11.64
C LEU A 259 17.90 12.78 -10.79
N ALA A 260 18.36 13.09 -9.57
CA ALA A 260 17.69 14.05 -8.71
C ALA A 260 17.57 15.45 -9.34
N ALA A 261 18.58 15.84 -10.13
CA ALA A 261 18.63 17.17 -10.76
C ALA A 261 17.86 17.26 -12.09
N ARG A 262 17.65 16.14 -12.81
CA ARG A 262 17.21 16.15 -14.21
C ARG A 262 15.92 15.41 -14.49
N PHE A 263 15.60 14.37 -13.72
CA PHE A 263 14.49 13.47 -14.03
C PHE A 263 13.14 14.18 -14.04
N GLU A 264 12.83 15.00 -13.02
CA GLU A 264 11.54 15.69 -12.94
C GLU A 264 11.40 16.80 -13.98
N SER A 265 12.50 17.36 -14.49
CA SER A 265 12.51 18.36 -15.57
C SER A 265 12.50 17.74 -16.97
N HIS A 266 12.50 16.40 -17.11
CA HIS A 266 12.43 15.74 -18.40
C HIS A 266 11.09 16.05 -19.11
N PRO A 267 11.06 16.37 -20.43
CA PRO A 267 9.82 16.72 -21.12
C PRO A 267 8.68 15.69 -20.99
N ALA A 268 9.03 14.40 -20.95
CA ALA A 268 8.05 13.33 -20.78
C ALA A 268 7.44 13.28 -19.35
N ARG A 269 7.95 14.08 -18.41
CA ARG A 269 7.41 14.24 -17.05
C ARG A 269 6.55 15.50 -16.89
N ALA A 270 6.39 16.29 -17.95
CA ALA A 270 5.57 17.50 -17.89
C ALA A 270 4.12 17.16 -17.50
N GLY A 271 3.64 17.76 -16.41
CA GLY A 271 2.30 17.51 -15.87
C GLY A 271 2.14 16.18 -15.10
N ALA A 272 3.21 15.43 -14.87
CA ALA A 272 3.16 14.23 -14.04
C ALA A 272 2.79 14.57 -12.59
N VAL A 273 1.90 13.75 -12.01
CA VAL A 273 1.45 13.90 -10.61
C VAL A 273 2.36 13.12 -9.65
N GLY A 274 2.86 11.98 -10.11
CA GLY A 274 3.70 11.12 -9.29
C GLY A 274 5.14 11.59 -9.19
N ALA A 275 5.72 11.51 -8.00
CA ALA A 275 7.10 11.91 -7.73
C ALA A 275 8.09 10.73 -7.84
N ALA A 276 9.36 11.06 -8.09
CA ALA A 276 10.45 10.10 -8.02
C ALA A 276 11.24 10.26 -6.72
N CYS A 277 11.67 9.13 -6.16
CA CYS A 277 12.55 9.06 -5.02
C CYS A 277 13.81 8.26 -5.38
N VAL A 278 14.98 8.89 -5.25
CA VAL A 278 16.26 8.16 -5.24
C VAL A 278 16.38 7.51 -3.86
N ALA A 279 16.08 6.21 -3.80
CA ALA A 279 15.78 5.52 -2.54
C ALA A 279 17.01 4.88 -1.89
N GLY A 280 17.80 4.12 -2.63
CA GLY A 280 18.93 3.38 -2.06
C GLY A 280 20.19 3.46 -2.91
N LEU A 281 21.34 3.69 -2.28
CA LEU A 281 22.65 3.64 -2.90
C LEU A 281 23.53 2.67 -2.10
N HIS A 282 23.85 1.54 -2.70
CA HIS A 282 24.58 0.46 -2.05
C HIS A 282 25.85 0.16 -2.84
N THR A 283 27.00 0.38 -2.20
CA THR A 283 28.32 0.06 -2.73
C THR A 283 29.13 -0.68 -1.66
N GLY A 284 30.32 -0.22 -1.32
CA GLY A 284 31.15 -0.85 -0.30
C GLY A 284 31.08 -0.19 1.06
N HIS A 285 31.68 -0.83 2.05
CA HIS A 285 31.70 -0.39 3.45
C HIS A 285 33.13 -0.18 4.03
N ALA A 286 34.16 -0.65 3.36
CA ALA A 286 35.55 -0.47 3.82
C ALA A 286 36.15 0.80 3.21
N HIS A 287 37.01 1.47 3.98
CA HIS A 287 37.62 2.75 3.59
C HIS A 287 38.84 2.62 2.66
N ASN A 288 39.46 1.45 2.61
CA ASN A 288 40.71 1.18 1.91
C ASN A 288 40.51 0.29 0.66
N ARG A 289 39.43 0.48 -0.05
CA ARG A 289 39.08 -0.32 -1.20
C ARG A 289 38.26 0.47 -2.22
N VAL A 290 38.49 0.25 -3.48
CA VAL A 290 37.63 0.69 -4.57
C VAL A 290 36.67 -0.44 -4.90
N TYR A 291 35.38 -0.20 -4.76
CA TYR A 291 34.35 -1.17 -5.08
C TYR A 291 33.89 -1.01 -6.52
N GLY A 292 34.10 -2.06 -7.32
CA GLY A 292 33.69 -2.11 -8.72
C GLY A 292 32.21 -2.43 -8.90
N THR A 293 31.53 -2.87 -7.86
CA THR A 293 30.10 -3.24 -7.92
C THR A 293 29.26 -2.36 -7.02
N GLY A 294 28.01 -2.15 -7.43
CA GLY A 294 27.04 -1.41 -6.62
C GLY A 294 25.65 -1.35 -7.25
N THR A 295 24.68 -0.83 -6.50
CA THR A 295 23.30 -0.63 -6.95
C THR A 295 22.76 0.71 -6.50
N LEU A 296 21.93 1.31 -7.35
CA LEU A 296 21.12 2.48 -7.05
C LEU A 296 19.64 2.14 -7.32
N LEU A 297 18.78 2.45 -6.36
CA LEU A 297 17.33 2.24 -6.46
C LEU A 297 16.61 3.57 -6.65
N VAL A 298 15.65 3.58 -7.58
CA VAL A 298 14.78 4.72 -7.84
C VAL A 298 13.35 4.24 -7.82
N ASN A 299 12.53 4.78 -6.91
CA ASN A 299 11.10 4.51 -6.86
C ASN A 299 10.35 5.68 -7.49
N ILE A 300 9.39 5.40 -8.36
CA ILE A 300 8.62 6.39 -9.12
C ILE A 300 7.14 6.06 -8.97
N ALA A 301 6.38 6.99 -8.37
CA ALA A 301 4.93 6.91 -8.35
C ALA A 301 4.35 7.44 -9.67
N TYR A 302 3.16 6.94 -10.05
CA TYR A 302 2.41 7.43 -11.21
C TYR A 302 0.90 7.20 -11.02
N ALA A 303 0.11 8.09 -11.59
CA ALA A 303 -1.34 8.10 -11.43
C ALA A 303 -2.10 7.48 -12.62
N THR A 304 -1.43 7.31 -13.77
CA THR A 304 -2.00 6.68 -14.96
C THR A 304 -0.98 5.77 -15.64
N THR A 305 -1.46 4.79 -16.39
CA THR A 305 -0.60 3.90 -17.19
C THR A 305 0.24 4.68 -18.20
N ALA A 306 -0.31 5.74 -18.78
CA ALA A 306 0.42 6.61 -19.73
C ALA A 306 1.56 7.36 -19.02
N GLU A 307 1.31 7.89 -17.82
CA GLU A 307 2.33 8.53 -16.99
C GLU A 307 3.43 7.54 -16.61
N GLY A 308 3.06 6.30 -16.22
CA GLY A 308 4.02 5.23 -15.93
C GLY A 308 4.94 4.94 -17.13
N ALA A 309 4.37 4.75 -18.33
CA ALA A 309 5.15 4.53 -19.54
C ALA A 309 6.04 5.73 -19.92
N ALA A 310 5.58 6.94 -19.67
CA ALA A 310 6.39 8.16 -19.87
C ALA A 310 7.55 8.24 -18.88
N ALA A 311 7.32 7.87 -17.62
CA ALA A 311 8.35 7.81 -16.59
C ALA A 311 9.43 6.78 -16.87
N GLU A 312 9.07 5.60 -17.40
CA GLU A 312 10.05 4.59 -17.84
C GLU A 312 11.00 5.13 -18.92
N ARG A 313 10.45 5.81 -19.94
CA ARG A 313 11.26 6.43 -21.00
C ARG A 313 12.14 7.54 -20.45
N ALA A 314 11.56 8.46 -19.68
CA ALA A 314 12.29 9.57 -19.06
C ALA A 314 13.47 9.07 -18.20
N LEU A 315 13.28 7.99 -17.44
CA LEU A 315 14.35 7.41 -16.63
C LEU A 315 15.47 6.83 -17.50
N ALA A 316 15.13 6.08 -18.54
CA ALA A 316 16.12 5.51 -19.44
C ALA A 316 16.96 6.62 -20.12
N ASP A 317 16.29 7.67 -20.61
CA ASP A 317 16.95 8.81 -21.25
C ASP A 317 17.84 9.58 -20.27
N THR A 318 17.34 9.85 -19.04
CA THR A 318 18.11 10.55 -18.02
C THR A 318 19.33 9.74 -17.56
N VAL A 319 19.20 8.42 -17.44
CA VAL A 319 20.33 7.54 -17.13
C VAL A 319 21.38 7.57 -18.23
N ALA A 320 20.95 7.45 -19.50
CA ALA A 320 21.85 7.49 -20.65
C ALA A 320 22.59 8.85 -20.72
N ASP A 321 21.88 9.94 -20.46
CA ASP A 321 22.48 11.28 -20.38
C ASP A 321 23.50 11.39 -19.24
N GLY A 322 23.15 10.88 -18.05
CA GLY A 322 24.04 10.86 -16.89
C GLY A 322 25.31 10.05 -17.14
N LEU A 323 25.22 8.92 -17.82
CA LEU A 323 26.39 8.13 -18.23
C LEU A 323 27.30 8.90 -19.19
N ARG A 324 26.74 9.58 -20.19
CA ARG A 324 27.51 10.46 -21.09
C ARG A 324 28.19 11.61 -20.32
N ALA A 325 27.46 12.26 -19.46
CA ALA A 325 27.96 13.35 -18.64
C ALA A 325 29.09 12.88 -17.70
N PHE A 326 28.96 11.70 -17.10
CA PHE A 326 30.01 11.08 -16.29
C PHE A 326 31.27 10.82 -17.11
N THR A 327 31.12 10.19 -18.29
CA THR A 327 32.23 9.91 -19.20
C THR A 327 32.97 11.20 -19.56
N THR A 328 32.26 12.24 -19.99
CA THR A 328 32.86 13.54 -20.34
C THR A 328 33.60 14.16 -19.15
N ARG A 329 32.98 14.12 -17.97
CA ARG A 329 33.54 14.74 -16.75
C ARG A 329 34.81 14.10 -16.26
N PHE A 330 34.94 12.78 -16.36
CA PHE A 330 35.96 12.00 -15.70
C PHE A 330 36.98 11.33 -16.65
N ALA A 331 36.84 11.45 -17.98
CA ALA A 331 37.75 10.84 -18.96
C ALA A 331 39.22 11.27 -18.76
N GLY A 332 39.43 12.52 -18.34
CA GLY A 332 40.80 13.05 -18.06
C GLY A 332 41.27 12.87 -16.63
N THR A 333 40.49 12.27 -15.75
CA THR A 333 40.82 12.07 -14.34
C THR A 333 41.43 10.68 -14.15
N ARG A 334 42.72 10.59 -13.90
CA ARG A 334 43.48 9.34 -13.83
C ARG A 334 42.80 8.24 -13.02
N GLU A 335 42.27 8.59 -11.85
CA GLU A 335 41.62 7.68 -10.90
C GLU A 335 40.29 7.12 -11.41
N TYR A 336 39.65 7.82 -12.33
CA TYR A 336 38.30 7.47 -12.83
C TYR A 336 38.22 7.22 -14.32
N ALA A 337 39.34 7.39 -15.08
CA ALA A 337 39.36 7.26 -16.53
C ALA A 337 38.83 5.89 -17.03
N ARG A 338 39.22 4.81 -16.36
CA ARG A 338 38.74 3.46 -16.66
C ARG A 338 37.23 3.34 -16.40
N THR A 339 36.76 3.84 -15.24
CA THR A 339 35.33 3.85 -14.94
C THR A 339 34.54 4.66 -15.96
N ALA A 340 35.08 5.81 -16.39
CA ALA A 340 34.45 6.67 -17.39
C ALA A 340 34.38 5.99 -18.77
N ALA A 341 35.45 5.32 -19.19
CA ALA A 341 35.48 4.59 -20.47
C ALA A 341 34.44 3.46 -20.52
N ASP A 342 34.27 2.75 -19.42
CA ASP A 342 33.41 1.56 -19.33
C ASP A 342 32.03 1.84 -18.72
N ALA A 343 31.70 3.09 -18.36
CA ALA A 343 30.48 3.45 -17.62
C ALA A 343 29.20 2.88 -18.24
N ALA A 344 29.05 3.03 -19.57
CA ALA A 344 27.83 2.58 -20.28
C ALA A 344 27.75 1.05 -20.36
N THR A 345 28.88 0.35 -20.53
CA THR A 345 28.93 -1.11 -20.68
C THR A 345 28.82 -1.84 -19.36
N ARG A 346 29.29 -1.21 -18.27
CA ARG A 346 29.25 -1.76 -16.91
C ARG A 346 27.97 -1.42 -16.15
N THR A 347 27.15 -0.49 -16.64
CA THR A 347 25.91 -0.08 -16.00
C THR A 347 24.70 -0.72 -16.69
N ARG A 348 23.83 -1.33 -15.90
CA ARG A 348 22.58 -1.94 -16.36
C ARG A 348 21.40 -1.33 -15.62
N LEU A 349 20.41 -0.84 -16.37
CA LEU A 349 19.07 -0.51 -15.87
C LEU A 349 18.18 -1.76 -15.94
N SER A 350 17.54 -2.09 -14.83
CA SER A 350 16.55 -3.16 -14.72
C SER A 350 15.40 -2.71 -13.81
N TRP A 351 14.33 -3.50 -13.77
CA TRP A 351 13.14 -3.15 -13.01
C TRP A 351 12.89 -4.20 -11.92
N ASP A 352 12.81 -3.76 -10.68
CA ASP A 352 12.38 -4.59 -9.57
C ASP A 352 10.85 -4.68 -9.52
N LYS A 353 10.17 -3.59 -9.93
CA LYS A 353 8.72 -3.49 -10.00
C LYS A 353 8.33 -2.54 -11.14
N ARG A 354 7.39 -2.93 -11.98
CA ARG A 354 6.80 -2.07 -13.03
C ARG A 354 5.50 -2.64 -13.56
N GLY A 355 4.76 -1.83 -14.33
CA GLY A 355 3.59 -2.27 -15.08
C GLY A 355 2.36 -2.55 -14.22
N LEU A 356 2.34 -2.08 -12.97
CA LEU A 356 1.14 -2.15 -12.12
C LEU A 356 0.05 -1.25 -12.68
N PRO A 357 -1.23 -1.66 -12.63
CA PRO A 357 -2.35 -0.80 -13.01
C PRO A 357 -2.52 0.35 -12.01
N CYS A 358 -3.19 1.41 -12.43
CA CYS A 358 -3.65 2.46 -11.53
C CYS A 358 -5.17 2.42 -11.47
N LEU A 359 -5.75 2.63 -10.30
CA LEU A 359 -7.16 2.95 -10.21
C LEU A 359 -7.32 4.43 -10.55
N SER A 360 -7.62 4.73 -11.82
CA SER A 360 -7.82 6.10 -12.28
C SER A 360 -9.28 6.48 -12.20
N GLY A 361 -9.59 7.62 -11.56
CA GLY A 361 -10.94 8.17 -11.50
C GLY A 361 -11.48 8.68 -12.85
N HIS A 362 -10.61 8.84 -13.86
CA HIS A 362 -11.00 9.27 -15.19
C HIS A 362 -11.71 8.13 -15.95
N GLY A 363 -12.98 8.33 -16.28
CA GLY A 363 -13.82 7.35 -16.98
C GLY A 363 -14.58 6.37 -16.08
N HIS A 364 -14.47 6.47 -14.76
CA HIS A 364 -15.21 5.67 -13.79
C HIS A 364 -16.23 6.51 -13.01
N SER A 365 -16.83 7.50 -13.65
CA SER A 365 -18.02 8.16 -13.10
C SER A 365 -19.13 7.12 -13.05
N ASP A 366 -19.53 6.74 -11.86
CA ASP A 366 -20.69 5.89 -11.60
C ASP A 366 -21.66 6.67 -10.71
N PRO A 367 -22.59 7.43 -11.30
CA PRO A 367 -23.50 8.28 -10.55
C PRO A 367 -24.27 7.50 -9.48
N TRP A 368 -24.62 6.26 -9.75
CA TRP A 368 -25.33 5.41 -8.79
C TRP A 368 -24.47 5.14 -7.53
N ALA A 369 -23.18 4.88 -7.71
CA ALA A 369 -22.28 4.61 -6.59
C ALA A 369 -21.90 5.90 -5.84
N GLU A 370 -21.70 7.00 -6.57
CA GLU A 370 -21.45 8.33 -5.98
C GLU A 370 -22.64 8.80 -5.14
N ASP A 371 -23.88 8.65 -5.66
CA ASP A 371 -25.09 8.95 -4.91
C ASP A 371 -25.27 8.03 -3.69
N LEU A 372 -24.84 6.76 -3.78
CA LEU A 372 -24.86 5.83 -2.66
C LEU A 372 -23.95 6.31 -1.53
N LEU A 373 -22.70 6.67 -1.86
CA LEU A 373 -21.74 7.17 -0.89
C LEU A 373 -22.19 8.50 -0.28
N THR A 374 -22.76 9.39 -1.08
CA THR A 374 -23.35 10.65 -0.60
C THR A 374 -24.49 10.38 0.39
N ALA A 375 -25.40 9.46 0.06
CA ALA A 375 -26.50 9.07 0.95
C ALA A 375 -26.00 8.44 2.27
N ALA A 376 -24.86 7.74 2.22
CA ALA A 376 -24.18 7.22 3.40
C ALA A 376 -23.41 8.30 4.19
N GLY A 377 -23.47 9.55 3.77
CA GLY A 377 -22.75 10.67 4.38
C GLY A 377 -21.23 10.58 4.22
N VAL A 378 -20.74 9.91 3.17
CA VAL A 378 -19.31 9.78 2.86
C VAL A 378 -18.94 10.82 1.80
N PRO A 379 -18.26 11.94 2.17
CA PRO A 379 -17.88 12.97 1.21
C PRO A 379 -16.76 12.47 0.29
N ARG A 380 -16.72 13.01 -0.93
CA ARG A 380 -15.66 12.71 -1.89
C ARG A 380 -14.36 13.44 -1.53
N HIS A 381 -13.24 12.78 -1.71
CA HIS A 381 -11.91 13.37 -1.63
C HIS A 381 -11.71 14.37 -2.77
N ALA A 382 -11.11 15.53 -2.48
CA ALA A 382 -10.92 16.56 -3.50
C ALA A 382 -9.97 16.06 -4.61
N GLU A 383 -10.24 16.48 -5.85
CA GLU A 383 -9.41 16.09 -7.02
C GLU A 383 -7.96 16.61 -6.89
N THR A 384 -7.78 17.74 -6.19
CA THR A 384 -6.49 18.39 -5.95
C THR A 384 -5.66 17.72 -4.84
N GLU A 385 -6.28 16.90 -4.00
CA GLU A 385 -5.56 16.18 -2.95
C GLU A 385 -4.87 14.95 -3.54
N PRO A 386 -3.64 14.60 -3.10
CA PRO A 386 -2.90 13.47 -3.65
C PRO A 386 -3.60 12.14 -3.35
N ALA A 387 -3.56 11.23 -4.32
CA ALA A 387 -3.85 9.82 -4.10
C ALA A 387 -2.56 9.11 -3.67
N PHE A 388 -2.71 7.93 -3.08
CA PHE A 388 -1.60 7.07 -2.70
C PHE A 388 -1.76 5.68 -3.30
N THR A 389 -0.73 4.86 -3.17
CA THR A 389 -0.70 3.51 -3.73
C THR A 389 -1.26 2.53 -2.71
N CYS A 390 -2.24 1.72 -3.11
CA CYS A 390 -2.80 0.63 -2.30
C CYS A 390 -3.39 -0.46 -3.21
N ASP A 391 -3.82 -1.55 -2.63
CA ASP A 391 -4.35 -2.74 -3.33
C ASP A 391 -5.61 -2.48 -4.18
N ALA A 392 -6.27 -1.32 -4.03
CA ALA A 392 -7.41 -0.90 -4.85
C ALA A 392 -7.11 -0.88 -6.36
N LEU A 393 -5.83 -0.74 -6.72
CA LEU A 393 -5.35 -0.79 -8.11
C LEU A 393 -5.76 -2.08 -8.85
N TRP A 394 -5.94 -3.22 -8.14
CA TRP A 394 -6.31 -4.49 -8.76
C TRP A 394 -7.77 -4.56 -9.23
N LEU A 395 -8.59 -3.60 -8.84
CA LEU A 395 -9.96 -3.47 -9.35
C LEU A 395 -10.04 -2.63 -10.64
N HIS A 396 -8.90 -2.08 -11.11
CA HIS A 396 -8.85 -1.38 -12.38
C HIS A 396 -9.38 -2.25 -13.53
N GLY A 397 -10.31 -1.71 -14.30
CA GLY A 397 -10.88 -2.42 -15.46
C GLY A 397 -11.81 -3.60 -15.14
N VAL A 398 -12.13 -3.89 -13.88
CA VAL A 398 -13.10 -4.93 -13.53
C VAL A 398 -14.53 -4.42 -13.84
N PRO A 399 -15.21 -4.99 -14.87
CA PRO A 399 -16.44 -4.40 -15.36
C PRO A 399 -17.59 -4.54 -14.37
N GLY A 400 -18.48 -3.53 -14.33
CA GLY A 400 -19.67 -3.52 -13.48
C GLY A 400 -19.38 -3.37 -11.99
N THR A 401 -18.20 -2.81 -11.65
CA THR A 401 -17.82 -2.49 -10.28
C THR A 401 -17.51 -1.00 -10.14
N TYR A 402 -17.75 -0.48 -8.95
CA TYR A 402 -17.20 0.79 -8.49
C TYR A 402 -16.23 0.52 -7.35
N THR A 403 -15.08 1.16 -7.36
CA THR A 403 -14.05 0.96 -6.35
C THR A 403 -13.61 2.29 -5.77
N THR A 404 -13.44 2.31 -4.46
CA THR A 404 -12.98 3.47 -3.73
C THR A 404 -12.15 3.06 -2.52
N VAL A 405 -11.31 3.97 -2.06
CA VAL A 405 -10.56 3.89 -0.81
C VAL A 405 -11.29 4.72 0.23
N LEU A 406 -11.44 4.22 1.45
CA LEU A 406 -12.13 4.91 2.53
C LEU A 406 -11.67 4.35 3.88
N GLY A 407 -11.18 5.20 4.77
CA GLY A 407 -10.85 4.79 6.13
C GLY A 407 -10.65 5.96 7.09
N PRO A 408 -10.47 5.64 8.39
CA PRO A 408 -10.25 6.62 9.44
C PRO A 408 -8.82 7.16 9.38
N GLY A 409 -8.60 8.32 9.97
CA GLY A 409 -7.27 8.92 10.04
C GLY A 409 -6.66 9.27 8.69
N ARG A 410 -5.40 9.64 8.70
CA ARG A 410 -4.59 10.02 7.51
C ARG A 410 -3.18 9.49 7.69
N LEU A 411 -2.53 9.09 6.59
CA LEU A 411 -1.17 8.54 6.63
C LEU A 411 -0.17 9.47 7.34
N ASP A 412 -0.18 10.75 6.98
CA ASP A 412 0.73 11.77 7.51
C ASP A 412 0.38 12.20 8.95
N ALA A 413 -0.89 12.48 9.21
CA ALA A 413 -1.34 13.00 10.50
C ALA A 413 -1.31 11.96 11.63
N ASN A 414 -1.41 10.69 11.28
CA ASN A 414 -1.43 9.57 12.23
C ASN A 414 -0.10 8.80 12.29
N ASN A 415 0.96 9.35 11.71
CA ASN A 415 2.30 8.74 11.68
C ASN A 415 2.30 7.30 11.12
N ALA A 416 1.46 7.01 10.12
CA ALA A 416 1.53 5.72 9.44
C ALA A 416 2.95 5.47 8.91
N HIS A 417 3.45 4.24 9.02
CA HIS A 417 4.82 3.83 8.66
C HIS A 417 5.94 4.50 9.47
N ALA A 418 5.61 5.34 10.47
CA ALA A 418 6.58 6.05 11.29
C ALA A 418 6.44 5.65 12.78
N ALA A 419 7.35 6.14 13.61
CA ALA A 419 7.25 5.98 15.05
C ALA A 419 6.08 6.81 15.61
N GLY A 420 5.36 6.26 16.59
CA GLY A 420 4.22 6.92 17.22
C GLY A 420 2.94 6.84 16.38
N GLU A 421 2.78 5.79 15.60
CA GLU A 421 1.53 5.54 14.89
C GLU A 421 0.35 5.41 15.86
N PHE A 422 -0.77 6.05 15.51
CA PHE A 422 -1.97 6.05 16.34
C PHE A 422 -3.25 6.22 15.52
N VAL A 423 -4.38 5.87 16.15
CA VAL A 423 -5.72 6.22 15.64
C VAL A 423 -6.63 6.58 16.82
N SER A 424 -7.46 7.60 16.68
CA SER A 424 -8.41 7.95 17.72
C SER A 424 -9.61 7.00 17.73
N LEU A 425 -10.15 6.71 18.91
CA LEU A 425 -11.40 5.96 19.04
C LEU A 425 -12.55 6.68 18.31
N ALA A 426 -12.56 8.02 18.35
CA ALA A 426 -13.55 8.83 17.65
C ALA A 426 -13.52 8.63 16.13
N ASP A 427 -12.32 8.52 15.51
CA ASP A 427 -12.18 8.24 14.08
C ASP A 427 -12.64 6.82 13.74
N LEU A 428 -12.33 5.83 14.59
CA LEU A 428 -12.79 4.45 14.41
C LEU A 428 -14.32 4.35 14.52
N GLU A 429 -14.93 5.01 15.49
CA GLU A 429 -16.39 5.10 15.63
C GLU A 429 -17.05 5.77 14.42
N ALA A 430 -16.48 6.90 13.97
CA ALA A 430 -16.97 7.59 12.79
C ALA A 430 -16.86 6.72 11.54
N PHE A 431 -15.77 5.96 11.39
CA PHE A 431 -15.61 5.02 10.28
C PHE A 431 -16.62 3.88 10.35
N ALA A 432 -16.81 3.25 11.51
CA ALA A 432 -17.82 2.21 11.72
C ALA A 432 -19.22 2.72 11.38
N ALA A 433 -19.54 3.96 11.75
CA ALA A 433 -20.80 4.61 11.39
C ALA A 433 -20.97 4.81 9.88
N ARG A 434 -19.89 5.18 9.15
CA ARG A 434 -19.92 5.28 7.68
C ARG A 434 -20.12 3.91 7.01
N ILE A 435 -19.44 2.87 7.51
CA ILE A 435 -19.62 1.50 7.02
C ILE A 435 -21.07 1.05 7.24
N ARG A 436 -21.63 1.26 8.45
CA ARG A 436 -23.02 0.95 8.73
C ARG A 436 -23.97 1.66 7.75
N ALA A 437 -23.80 2.97 7.58
CA ALA A 437 -24.64 3.77 6.70
C ALA A 437 -24.55 3.32 5.23
N LEU A 438 -23.33 3.01 4.75
CA LEU A 438 -23.09 2.53 3.39
C LEU A 438 -23.79 1.20 3.13
N VAL A 439 -23.69 0.24 4.05
CA VAL A 439 -24.30 -1.09 3.91
C VAL A 439 -25.82 -0.98 3.94
N LEU A 440 -26.39 -0.14 4.81
CA LEU A 440 -27.82 0.12 4.87
C LEU A 440 -28.36 0.78 3.61
N ALA A 441 -27.69 1.84 3.13
CA ALA A 441 -28.08 2.52 1.89
C ALA A 441 -27.96 1.59 0.67
N PHE A 442 -26.97 0.68 0.66
CA PHE A 442 -26.84 -0.34 -0.37
C PHE A 442 -28.01 -1.33 -0.35
N ALA A 443 -28.40 -1.81 0.84
CA ALA A 443 -29.54 -2.72 1.00
C ALA A 443 -30.87 -2.06 0.57
N GLU A 444 -31.10 -0.82 0.97
CA GLU A 444 -32.31 -0.07 0.58
C GLU A 444 -32.47 0.05 -0.94
N ARG A 445 -31.37 0.34 -1.66
CA ARG A 445 -31.37 0.47 -3.13
C ARG A 445 -31.55 -0.86 -3.87
N ARG A 446 -31.51 -1.99 -3.17
CA ARG A 446 -31.69 -3.34 -3.71
C ARG A 446 -33.05 -3.95 -3.41
N ARG A 447 -33.86 -3.30 -2.58
CA ARG A 447 -35.25 -3.74 -2.36
C ARG A 447 -36.01 -3.72 -3.66
N PRO A 448 -36.76 -4.78 -4.01
CA PRO A 448 -37.71 -4.74 -5.11
C PRO A 448 -38.71 -3.59 -4.90
N ARG A 449 -38.90 -2.75 -5.90
CA ARG A 449 -39.96 -1.73 -5.88
C ARG A 449 -41.31 -2.40 -6.07
#